data_2b5e5fe54fcfbc6dfeb0bbbf0148d2e2
#
_entry.id   2b5e5fe54fcfbc6dfeb0bbbf0148d2e2
#
_cell.length_a   1.000
_cell.length_b   1.000
_cell.length_c   1.000
_cell.angle_alpha   90.00
_cell.angle_beta   90.00
_cell.angle_gamma   90.00
#
_symmetry.space_group_name_H-M   'P 1'
#
loop_
_entity.id
_entity.type
_entity.pdbx_description
1 polymer ?
#
loop_
_entity_poly.entity_id
_entity_poly.type
_entity_poly.pdbx_seq_one_letter_code
_entity_poly.pdbx_strand_id
1 'polypeptide(L)'
;LFGQILLQHSYTVSTSENKRNDRSTAQMKAALERIRKNYASRITLEDLASTAEMTPEHFCRVFHSITGRSPIDYLNYYRVECAAELLCSTEDPITEIAYSCGFSDSSYFNRMFRRYKAEAPGKYRKLHSI
;
A
#
# COMPACT_ATOMS: atom_id res chain seq x y z
N LEU A 1 -8.86 4.54 -5.66
CA LEU A 1 -9.59 3.95 -4.57
C LEU A 1 -8.88 4.20 -3.24
N PHE A 2 -8.03 3.30 -2.82
CA PHE A 2 -7.36 3.48 -1.53
C PHE A 2 -6.34 4.61 -1.55
N GLY A 3 -5.64 4.77 -2.67
CA GLY A 3 -4.69 5.85 -2.83
C GLY A 3 -5.36 7.22 -2.77
N GLN A 4 -6.58 7.32 -3.25
CA GLN A 4 -7.32 8.58 -3.22
C GLN A 4 -7.66 9.01 -1.81
N ILE A 5 -8.08 8.08 -0.97
CA ILE A 5 -8.39 8.38 0.42
C ILE A 5 -7.16 8.92 1.15
N LEU A 6 -6.01 8.30 0.94
CA LEU A 6 -4.77 8.74 1.56
C LEU A 6 -4.29 10.08 1.03
N LEU A 7 -4.48 10.32 -0.26
CA LEU A 7 -4.14 11.62 -0.83
C LEU A 7 -4.99 12.75 -0.24
N GLN A 8 -6.24 12.47 0.09
CA GLN A 8 -7.10 13.45 0.72
C GLN A 8 -6.57 13.89 2.08
N HIS A 9 -5.97 12.99 2.83
CA HIS A 9 -5.37 13.35 4.12
C HIS A 9 -4.27 14.39 3.99
N SER A 10 -3.56 14.40 2.88
CA SER A 10 -2.47 15.35 2.68
C SER A 10 -2.96 16.77 2.44
N TYR A 11 -4.24 16.98 2.22
CA TYR A 11 -4.80 18.31 2.02
C TYR A 11 -5.24 19.00 3.30
N THR A 12 -5.14 18.37 4.43
CA THR A 12 -5.53 18.96 5.72
C THR A 12 -4.43 19.83 6.32
N VAL A 13 -3.40 20.12 5.57
CA VAL A 13 -2.23 20.83 6.06
C VAL A 13 -2.52 22.33 6.19
N SER A 14 -2.03 22.91 7.29
CA SER A 14 -2.16 24.35 7.53
C SER A 14 -1.43 25.18 6.48
N THR A 15 -1.98 26.30 6.13
CA THR A 15 -1.41 27.19 5.12
C THR A 15 -0.11 27.86 5.58
N SER A 16 0.17 27.87 6.87
CA SER A 16 1.31 28.60 7.42
C SER A 16 2.68 28.01 7.05
N GLU A 17 2.71 26.76 6.58
CA GLU A 17 3.95 26.06 6.22
C GLU A 17 3.92 25.54 4.80
N ASN A 18 3.21 26.24 3.93
CA ASN A 18 2.88 25.75 2.60
C ASN A 18 4.04 25.23 1.77
N LYS A 19 5.13 25.96 1.67
CA LYS A 19 6.21 25.56 0.77
C LYS A 19 6.86 24.25 1.17
N ARG A 20 7.13 24.09 2.47
CA ARG A 20 7.74 22.87 2.98
C ARG A 20 6.78 21.70 2.85
N ASN A 21 5.53 21.91 3.22
CA ASN A 21 4.53 20.87 3.18
C ASN A 21 4.17 20.47 1.75
N ASP A 22 4.14 21.43 0.83
CA ASP A 22 3.87 21.16 -0.58
C ASP A 22 4.96 20.28 -1.19
N ARG A 23 6.23 20.53 -0.83
CA ARG A 23 7.32 19.73 -1.32
C ARG A 23 7.24 18.30 -0.78
N SER A 24 7.02 18.15 0.53
CA SER A 24 6.87 16.84 1.14
C SER A 24 5.66 16.11 0.57
N THR A 25 4.56 16.82 0.35
CA THR A 25 3.36 16.24 -0.24
C THR A 25 3.64 15.72 -1.64
N ALA A 26 4.34 16.51 -2.46
CA ALA A 26 4.68 16.07 -3.83
C ALA A 26 5.58 14.83 -3.81
N GLN A 27 6.54 14.80 -2.89
CA GLN A 27 7.43 13.64 -2.75
C GLN A 27 6.67 12.40 -2.31
N MET A 28 5.73 12.55 -1.38
CA MET A 28 4.89 11.44 -0.94
C MET A 28 3.95 10.97 -2.03
N LYS A 29 3.40 11.90 -2.82
CA LYS A 29 2.56 11.51 -3.97
C LYS A 29 3.34 10.65 -4.96
N ALA A 30 4.61 10.99 -5.20
CA ALA A 30 5.44 10.20 -6.11
C ALA A 30 5.62 8.77 -5.59
N ALA A 31 5.88 8.62 -4.29
CA ALA A 31 6.03 7.30 -3.68
C ALA A 31 4.72 6.51 -3.70
N LEU A 32 3.61 7.14 -3.36
CA LEU A 32 2.30 6.50 -3.40
C LEU A 32 1.92 6.09 -4.81
N GLU A 33 2.23 6.93 -5.79
CA GLU A 33 1.97 6.63 -7.19
C GLU A 33 2.78 5.43 -7.65
N ARG A 34 4.03 5.33 -7.20
CA ARG A 34 4.87 4.17 -7.53
C ARG A 34 4.28 2.89 -6.95
N ILE A 35 3.78 2.95 -5.71
CA ILE A 35 3.11 1.80 -5.11
C ILE A 35 1.88 1.42 -5.93
N ARG A 36 1.06 2.39 -6.28
CA ARG A 36 -0.16 2.15 -7.03
C ARG A 36 0.11 1.51 -8.40
N LYS A 37 1.15 1.97 -9.07
CA LYS A 37 1.49 1.48 -10.41
C LYS A 37 2.30 0.19 -10.41
N ASN A 38 3.10 -0.03 -9.38
CA ASN A 38 4.10 -1.10 -9.39
C ASN A 38 3.98 -2.06 -8.20
N TYR A 39 2.84 -2.07 -7.50
CA TYR A 39 2.70 -2.91 -6.31
C TYR A 39 2.96 -4.39 -6.57
N ALA A 40 2.68 -4.86 -7.78
CA ALA A 40 2.88 -6.27 -8.14
C ALA A 40 4.34 -6.61 -8.40
N SER A 41 5.20 -5.60 -8.50
CA SER A 41 6.62 -5.79 -8.71
C SER A 41 7.37 -5.80 -7.40
N ARG A 42 8.65 -6.19 -7.44
CA ARG A 42 9.48 -6.12 -6.26
C ARG A 42 9.86 -4.67 -5.99
N ILE A 43 9.39 -4.14 -4.88
CA ILE A 43 9.69 -2.77 -4.45
C ILE A 43 10.34 -2.84 -3.07
N THR A 44 11.50 -2.20 -2.92
CA THR A 44 12.18 -2.13 -1.63
C THR A 44 11.93 -0.78 -0.98
N LEU A 45 12.22 -0.68 0.32
CA LEU A 45 12.15 0.59 1.03
C LEU A 45 13.07 1.63 0.37
N GLU A 46 14.26 1.19 -0.04
CA GLU A 46 15.22 2.06 -0.72
C GLU A 46 14.67 2.59 -2.03
N ASP A 47 13.96 1.75 -2.77
CA ASP A 47 13.33 2.17 -4.02
C ASP A 47 12.32 3.30 -3.79
N LEU A 48 11.48 3.14 -2.77
CA LEU A 48 10.46 4.15 -2.46
C LEU A 48 11.07 5.43 -1.93
N ALA A 49 12.06 5.31 -1.06
CA ALA A 49 12.76 6.47 -0.52
C ALA A 49 13.45 7.25 -1.65
N SER A 50 14.07 6.54 -2.58
CA SER A 50 14.71 7.15 -3.74
C SER A 50 13.69 7.88 -4.61
N THR A 51 12.53 7.28 -4.82
CA THR A 51 11.45 7.92 -5.59
C THR A 51 11.01 9.22 -4.92
N ALA A 52 11.00 9.26 -3.59
CA ALA A 52 10.64 10.46 -2.83
C ALA A 52 11.83 11.42 -2.65
N GLU A 53 13.01 11.05 -3.15
CA GLU A 53 14.23 11.84 -3.00
C GLU A 53 14.59 12.09 -1.53
N MET A 54 14.46 11.05 -0.73
CA MET A 54 14.74 11.08 0.71
C MET A 54 15.62 9.92 1.12
N THR A 55 16.32 10.06 2.24
CA THR A 55 16.97 8.90 2.85
C THR A 55 15.90 7.96 3.39
N PRO A 56 16.19 6.65 3.52
CA PRO A 56 15.20 5.71 4.05
C PRO A 56 14.65 6.10 5.41
N GLU A 57 15.50 6.56 6.33
CA GLU A 57 15.07 6.95 7.67
C GLU A 57 14.12 8.15 7.63
N HIS A 58 14.47 9.16 6.87
CA HIS A 58 13.65 10.36 6.75
C HIS A 58 12.33 10.02 6.06
N PHE A 59 12.41 9.22 5.00
CA PHE A 59 11.23 8.77 4.27
C PHE A 59 10.25 8.04 5.20
N CYS A 60 10.74 7.12 6.02
CA CYS A 60 9.88 6.39 6.95
C CYS A 60 9.15 7.32 7.90
N ARG A 61 9.86 8.31 8.44
CA ARG A 61 9.25 9.26 9.38
C ARG A 61 8.18 10.11 8.72
N VAL A 62 8.49 10.65 7.54
CA VAL A 62 7.53 11.52 6.83
C VAL A 62 6.34 10.69 6.37
N PHE A 63 6.59 9.50 5.82
CA PHE A 63 5.52 8.63 5.33
C PHE A 63 4.57 8.26 6.47
N HIS A 64 5.12 7.86 7.62
CA HIS A 64 4.30 7.50 8.78
C HIS A 64 3.49 8.68 9.28
N SER A 65 4.09 9.88 9.31
CA SER A 65 3.37 11.06 9.79
C SER A 65 2.18 11.41 8.89
N ILE A 66 2.26 11.10 7.60
CA ILE A 66 1.20 11.43 6.65
C ILE A 66 0.16 10.31 6.54
N THR A 67 0.60 9.05 6.48
CA THR A 67 -0.29 7.92 6.21
C THR A 67 -0.70 7.14 7.46
N GLY A 68 0.02 7.30 8.55
CA GLY A 68 -0.21 6.50 9.75
C GLY A 68 0.39 5.10 9.68
N ARG A 69 1.09 4.77 8.61
CA ARG A 69 1.71 3.46 8.39
C ARG A 69 3.15 3.62 7.94
N SER A 70 3.97 2.60 8.19
CA SER A 70 5.28 2.57 7.57
C SER A 70 5.13 2.30 6.07
N PRO A 71 6.14 2.64 5.25
CA PRO A 71 6.04 2.40 3.81
C PRO A 71 5.80 0.93 3.45
N ILE A 72 6.48 0.01 4.11
CA ILE A 72 6.32 -1.43 3.83
C ILE A 72 4.98 -1.93 4.33
N ASP A 73 4.53 -1.46 5.49
CA ASP A 73 3.18 -1.81 5.97
C ASP A 73 2.11 -1.33 4.98
N TYR A 74 2.27 -0.12 4.46
CA TYR A 74 1.35 0.42 3.46
C TYR A 74 1.36 -0.42 2.18
N LEU A 75 2.54 -0.81 1.71
CA LEU A 75 2.66 -1.64 0.52
C LEU A 75 1.95 -2.98 0.70
N ASN A 76 2.15 -3.62 1.85
CA ASN A 76 1.47 -4.88 2.16
C ASN A 76 -0.04 -4.69 2.23
N TYR A 77 -0.48 -3.63 2.87
CA TYR A 77 -1.89 -3.30 2.96
C TYR A 77 -2.49 -3.11 1.57
N TYR A 78 -1.82 -2.36 0.71
CA TYR A 78 -2.29 -2.11 -0.65
C TYR A 78 -2.38 -3.41 -1.44
N ARG A 79 -1.37 -4.26 -1.34
CA ARG A 79 -1.36 -5.56 -2.02
C ARG A 79 -2.50 -6.46 -1.54
N VAL A 80 -2.79 -6.46 -0.25
CA VAL A 80 -3.89 -7.24 0.31
C VAL A 80 -5.22 -6.71 -0.19
N GLU A 81 -5.38 -5.40 -0.26
CA GLU A 81 -6.63 -4.82 -0.77
C GLU A 81 -6.87 -5.20 -2.23
N CYS A 82 -5.82 -5.18 -3.05
CA CYS A 82 -5.94 -5.64 -4.43
C CYS A 82 -6.28 -7.12 -4.52
N ALA A 83 -5.66 -7.95 -3.66
CA ALA A 83 -5.97 -9.37 -3.64
C ALA A 83 -7.40 -9.62 -3.19
N ALA A 84 -7.89 -8.89 -2.21
CA ALA A 84 -9.27 -9.03 -1.73
C ALA A 84 -10.26 -8.75 -2.86
N GLU A 85 -9.98 -7.74 -3.66
CA GLU A 85 -10.83 -7.40 -4.80
C GLU A 85 -10.85 -8.55 -5.82
N LEU A 86 -9.69 -9.12 -6.14
CA LEU A 86 -9.60 -10.24 -7.06
C LEU A 86 -10.26 -11.51 -6.51
N LEU A 87 -10.16 -11.74 -5.22
CA LEU A 87 -10.83 -12.88 -4.61
C LEU A 87 -12.34 -12.82 -4.80
N CYS A 88 -12.90 -11.62 -4.75
CA CYS A 88 -14.35 -11.44 -4.89
C CYS A 88 -14.81 -11.37 -6.33
N SER A 89 -13.95 -10.94 -7.24
CA SER A 89 -14.34 -10.69 -8.64
C SER A 89 -13.91 -11.79 -9.60
N THR A 90 -13.06 -12.73 -9.17
CA THR A 90 -12.59 -13.82 -10.04
C THR A 90 -12.69 -15.15 -9.32
N GLU A 91 -12.50 -16.24 -10.07
CA GLU A 91 -12.40 -17.58 -9.51
C GLU A 91 -10.98 -18.11 -9.58
N ASP A 92 -10.01 -17.23 -9.79
CA ASP A 92 -8.61 -17.62 -9.89
C ASP A 92 -8.13 -18.26 -8.59
N PRO A 93 -7.19 -19.21 -8.67
CA PRO A 93 -6.62 -19.80 -7.46
C PRO A 93 -6.01 -18.74 -6.54
N ILE A 94 -6.16 -18.95 -5.25
CA ILE A 94 -5.68 -18.00 -4.25
C ILE A 94 -4.17 -17.75 -4.38
N THR A 95 -3.40 -18.81 -4.64
CA THR A 95 -1.95 -18.67 -4.81
C THR A 95 -1.59 -17.80 -6.02
N GLU A 96 -2.33 -17.93 -7.10
CA GLU A 96 -2.10 -17.10 -8.28
C GLU A 96 -2.43 -15.64 -8.00
N ILE A 97 -3.51 -15.39 -7.27
CA ILE A 97 -3.88 -14.04 -6.87
C ILE A 97 -2.76 -13.44 -6.00
N ALA A 98 -2.24 -14.20 -5.05
CA ALA A 98 -1.16 -13.73 -4.19
C ALA A 98 0.06 -13.30 -5.02
N TYR A 99 0.48 -14.15 -5.95
CA TYR A 99 1.63 -13.82 -6.80
C TYR A 99 1.35 -12.61 -7.70
N SER A 100 0.17 -12.54 -8.27
CA SER A 100 -0.20 -11.42 -9.15
C SER A 100 -0.26 -10.08 -8.41
N CYS A 101 -0.43 -10.13 -7.09
CA CYS A 101 -0.45 -8.92 -6.27
C CYS A 101 0.91 -8.59 -5.65
N GLY A 102 1.96 -9.34 -5.99
CA GLY A 102 3.31 -9.02 -5.56
C GLY A 102 3.84 -9.81 -4.39
N PHE A 103 3.07 -10.78 -3.89
CA PHE A 103 3.55 -11.65 -2.81
C PHE A 103 4.33 -12.82 -3.42
N SER A 104 5.56 -13.04 -2.95
CA SER A 104 6.40 -14.14 -3.43
C SER A 104 6.27 -15.39 -2.57
N ASP A 105 5.58 -15.30 -1.43
CA ASP A 105 5.45 -16.37 -0.46
C ASP A 105 3.99 -16.44 0.00
N SER A 106 3.35 -17.58 -0.22
CA SER A 106 1.93 -17.74 0.14
C SER A 106 1.71 -17.72 1.65
N SER A 107 2.68 -18.18 2.44
CA SER A 107 2.55 -18.11 3.91
C SER A 107 2.54 -16.66 4.40
N TYR A 108 3.44 -15.85 3.85
CA TYR A 108 3.49 -14.43 4.18
C TYR A 108 2.20 -13.73 3.73
N PHE A 109 1.72 -14.06 2.54
CA PHE A 109 0.46 -13.53 2.04
C PHE A 109 -0.69 -13.85 3.01
N ASN A 110 -0.79 -15.10 3.45
CA ASN A 110 -1.85 -15.49 4.37
C ASN A 110 -1.78 -14.70 5.68
N ARG A 111 -0.57 -14.51 6.23
CA ARG A 111 -0.41 -13.72 7.45
C ARG A 111 -0.83 -12.28 7.26
N MET A 112 -0.41 -11.66 6.16
CA MET A 112 -0.75 -10.26 5.88
C MET A 112 -2.25 -10.11 5.59
N PHE A 113 -2.82 -11.06 4.85
CA PHE A 113 -4.24 -11.00 4.56
C PHE A 113 -5.07 -11.07 5.84
N ARG A 114 -4.75 -12.00 6.74
CA ARG A 114 -5.44 -12.10 8.03
C ARG A 114 -5.26 -10.86 8.87
N ARG A 115 -4.08 -10.27 8.80
CA ARG A 115 -3.78 -9.05 9.57
C ARG A 115 -4.71 -7.90 9.19
N TYR A 116 -4.96 -7.72 7.90
CA TYR A 116 -5.73 -6.57 7.43
C TYR A 116 -7.20 -6.86 7.23
N LYS A 117 -7.57 -8.11 6.99
CA LYS A 117 -8.96 -8.49 6.73
C LYS A 117 -9.59 -9.33 7.83
N ALA A 118 -8.81 -9.77 8.82
CA ALA A 118 -9.26 -10.57 9.96
C ALA A 118 -9.77 -11.96 9.58
N GLU A 119 -9.65 -12.36 8.31
CA GLU A 119 -10.10 -13.66 7.82
C GLU A 119 -9.07 -14.22 6.86
N ALA A 120 -9.03 -15.56 6.77
CA ALA A 120 -8.19 -16.22 5.76
C ALA A 120 -8.74 -15.91 4.37
N PRO A 121 -7.87 -15.90 3.33
CA PRO A 121 -8.31 -15.57 1.97
C PRO A 121 -9.48 -16.40 1.46
N GLY A 122 -9.44 -17.72 1.70
CA GLY A 122 -10.51 -18.61 1.23
C GLY A 122 -11.83 -18.31 1.89
N LYS A 123 -11.81 -18.04 3.18
CA LYS A 123 -13.03 -17.69 3.92
C LYS A 123 -13.55 -16.33 3.47
N TYR A 124 -12.66 -15.38 3.26
CA TYR A 124 -13.02 -14.05 2.76
C TYR A 124 -13.74 -14.17 1.41
N ARG A 125 -13.22 -15.00 0.51
CA ARG A 125 -13.85 -15.23 -0.78
C ARG A 125 -15.27 -15.74 -0.62
N LYS A 126 -15.46 -16.73 0.25
CA LYS A 126 -16.79 -17.32 0.47
C LYS A 126 -17.79 -16.31 1.01
N LEU A 127 -17.35 -15.47 1.93
CA LEU A 127 -18.23 -14.53 2.62
C LEU A 127 -18.56 -13.29 1.82
N HIS A 128 -17.65 -12.88 0.92
CA HIS A 128 -17.76 -11.59 0.24
C HIS A 128 -17.91 -11.67 -1.27
N SER A 129 -17.85 -12.88 -1.85
CA SER A 129 -18.08 -13.02 -3.29
C SER A 129 -19.52 -12.73 -3.64
N ILE A 130 -19.69 -12.13 -4.80
CA ILE A 130 -21.00 -11.78 -5.33
C ILE A 130 -21.62 -13.00 -6.03
#